data_b3914a23afdbf2121ace125886b3c610
#
_entry.id   b3914a23afdbf2121ace125886b3c610
#
_cell.length_a   1.000
_cell.length_b   1.000
_cell.length_c   1.000
_cell.angle_alpha   90.00
_cell.angle_beta   90.00
_cell.angle_gamma   90.00
#
_symmetry.space_group_name_H-M   'P 1'
#
loop_
_entity.id
_entity.type
_entity.pdbx_description
1 polymer ?
#
loop_
_entity_poly.entity_id
_entity_poly.type
_entity_poly.pdbx_seq_one_letter_code
_entity_poly.pdbx_strand_id
1 'polypeptide(L)'
;MRVSQMNPKQLGWLLLLAISTLLLNGCATPAVWNAGSFERFCEPANPPNLALFQSDSRKDVLVQYSEMREEGSSTQQHTYWLYENEERIKEKRKPKFISEKAAAGLIPIPLSTNQTPPEASNANARYAVMSTNQYAFTLYSVGQEEGSFELPVYVDSSGRMKQILLTPPAILADAAIIGGIVGLACLPLLWTGLNDWVH
;
A
#
# COMPACT_ATOMS: atom_id res chain seq x y z
N MET A 1 50.59 -13.36 34.59
CA MET A 1 49.83 -12.83 33.41
C MET A 1 49.93 -11.32 33.47
N ARG A 2 50.60 -10.67 32.50
CA ARG A 2 50.64 -9.20 32.42
C ARG A 2 49.32 -8.75 31.77
N VAL A 3 48.44 -8.14 32.53
CA VAL A 3 47.27 -7.41 31.98
C VAL A 3 47.87 -6.18 31.31
N SER A 4 47.86 -6.20 29.98
CA SER A 4 48.25 -5.06 29.14
C SER A 4 47.30 -3.91 29.43
N GLN A 5 47.78 -2.85 30.07
CA GLN A 5 47.00 -1.64 30.31
C GLN A 5 46.73 -0.98 28.94
N MET A 6 45.50 -1.01 28.51
CA MET A 6 45.03 -0.40 27.24
C MET A 6 45.12 1.12 27.40
N ASN A 7 45.75 1.77 26.41
CA ASN A 7 45.88 3.24 26.40
C ASN A 7 44.47 3.89 26.31
N PRO A 8 44.18 4.91 27.14
CA PRO A 8 42.86 5.55 27.19
C PRO A 8 42.41 6.09 25.79
N LYS A 9 43.36 6.46 24.94
CA LYS A 9 43.04 6.85 23.53
C LYS A 9 42.54 5.66 22.70
N GLN A 10 43.07 4.46 22.90
CA GLN A 10 42.60 3.26 22.20
C GLN A 10 41.20 2.84 22.66
N LEU A 11 40.93 2.98 23.96
CA LEU A 11 39.61 2.72 24.51
C LEU A 11 38.54 3.67 23.90
N GLY A 12 38.88 4.97 23.75
CA GLY A 12 37.99 5.95 23.12
C GLY A 12 37.66 5.61 21.67
N TRP A 13 38.65 5.17 20.88
CA TRP A 13 38.41 4.75 19.49
C TRP A 13 37.55 3.49 19.37
N LEU A 14 37.73 2.52 20.25
CA LEU A 14 36.92 1.30 20.30
C LEU A 14 35.47 1.61 20.70
N LEU A 15 35.26 2.52 21.65
CA LEU A 15 33.95 3.00 22.02
C LEU A 15 33.24 3.73 20.87
N LEU A 16 33.93 4.61 20.15
CA LEU A 16 33.40 5.28 18.97
C LEU A 16 33.03 4.30 17.87
N LEU A 17 33.83 3.30 17.60
CA LEU A 17 33.54 2.23 16.65
C LEU A 17 32.33 1.40 17.08
N ALA A 18 32.21 1.03 18.33
CA ALA A 18 31.05 0.30 18.87
C ALA A 18 29.77 1.12 18.77
N ILE A 19 29.81 2.41 19.08
CA ILE A 19 28.68 3.31 18.95
C ILE A 19 28.24 3.45 17.48
N SER A 20 29.19 3.61 16.54
CA SER A 20 28.88 3.72 15.12
C SER A 20 28.26 2.45 14.56
N THR A 21 28.70 1.27 14.99
CA THR A 21 28.10 -0.02 14.56
C THR A 21 26.69 -0.22 15.13
N LEU A 22 26.43 0.22 16.35
CA LEU A 22 25.09 0.19 16.96
C LEU A 22 24.13 1.17 16.29
N LEU A 23 24.58 2.36 15.91
CA LEU A 23 23.80 3.35 15.17
C LEU A 23 23.37 2.84 13.77
N LEU A 24 24.19 2.00 13.13
CA LEU A 24 23.87 1.42 11.83
C LEU A 24 22.85 0.28 11.91
N ASN A 25 22.63 -0.30 13.10
CA ASN A 25 21.71 -1.42 13.33
C ASN A 25 20.52 -1.04 14.20
N GLY A 26 20.06 0.21 14.14
CA GLY A 26 18.83 0.64 14.83
C GLY A 26 17.67 -0.29 14.51
N CYS A 27 16.88 -0.72 15.50
CA CYS A 27 15.80 -1.68 15.31
C CYS A 27 14.51 -1.05 14.79
N ALA A 28 14.24 0.22 15.12
CA ALA A 28 12.98 0.88 14.77
C ALA A 28 12.96 1.32 13.30
N THR A 29 14.06 1.86 12.78
CA THR A 29 14.14 2.30 11.38
C THR A 29 14.00 1.13 10.41
N PRO A 30 14.74 0.01 10.50
CA PRO A 30 14.52 -1.16 9.66
C PRO A 30 13.11 -1.74 9.81
N ALA A 31 12.52 -1.74 11.02
CA ALA A 31 11.16 -2.22 11.22
C ALA A 31 10.15 -1.39 10.42
N VAL A 32 10.30 -0.07 10.37
CA VAL A 32 9.45 0.80 9.54
C VAL A 32 9.64 0.53 8.06
N TRP A 33 10.88 0.28 7.59
CA TRP A 33 11.15 0.08 6.16
C TRP A 33 10.89 -1.34 5.67
N ASN A 34 10.98 -2.34 6.55
CA ASN A 34 10.74 -3.75 6.23
C ASN A 34 9.29 -4.18 6.52
N ALA A 35 8.47 -3.32 7.12
CA ALA A 35 7.06 -3.61 7.31
C ALA A 35 6.38 -3.61 5.93
N GLY A 36 6.10 -4.77 5.37
CA GLY A 36 5.44 -4.97 4.07
C GLY A 36 4.06 -4.33 3.94
N SER A 37 3.51 -3.84 5.08
CA SER A 37 2.20 -3.18 5.16
C SER A 37 2.10 -1.80 4.50
N PHE A 38 3.21 -1.24 4.00
CA PHE A 38 3.22 0.07 3.36
C PHE A 38 2.98 0.05 1.85
N GLU A 39 3.21 -1.08 1.21
CA GLU A 39 2.80 -1.35 -0.17
C GLU A 39 1.83 -2.52 -0.16
N ARG A 40 0.66 -2.31 -0.74
CA ARG A 40 -0.38 -3.32 -0.78
C ARG A 40 -0.72 -3.65 -2.21
N PHE A 41 -0.62 -4.91 -2.55
CA PHE A 41 -1.15 -5.41 -3.80
C PHE A 41 -2.68 -5.49 -3.69
N CYS A 42 -3.35 -4.91 -4.67
CA CYS A 42 -4.80 -4.83 -4.75
C CYS A 42 -5.25 -5.49 -6.04
N GLU A 43 -6.17 -6.42 -5.94
CA GLU A 43 -6.75 -7.15 -7.07
C GLU A 43 -8.27 -7.33 -6.90
N PRO A 44 -9.02 -7.58 -7.98
CA PRO A 44 -10.43 -7.89 -7.85
C PRO A 44 -10.65 -9.14 -6.99
N ALA A 45 -11.65 -9.11 -6.12
CA ALA A 45 -12.05 -10.29 -5.35
C ALA A 45 -12.58 -11.39 -6.28
N ASN A 46 -12.60 -12.60 -5.79
CA ASN A 46 -13.18 -13.73 -6.53
C ASN A 46 -14.35 -14.32 -5.70
N PRO A 47 -15.61 -14.08 -6.11
CA PRO A 47 -16.08 -13.26 -7.25
C PRO A 47 -15.93 -11.75 -7.00
N PRO A 48 -15.75 -10.94 -8.06
CA PRO A 48 -15.53 -9.48 -7.93
C PRO A 48 -16.81 -8.68 -7.66
N ASN A 49 -17.99 -9.30 -7.66
CA ASN A 49 -19.29 -8.65 -7.47
C ASN A 49 -19.44 -7.41 -8.37
N LEU A 50 -19.08 -7.57 -9.64
CA LEU A 50 -19.09 -6.49 -10.62
C LEU A 50 -20.51 -5.98 -10.88
N ALA A 51 -20.70 -4.68 -10.83
CA ALA A 51 -21.90 -3.99 -11.26
C ALA A 51 -21.52 -2.79 -12.12
N LEU A 52 -22.28 -2.56 -13.18
CA LEU A 52 -22.05 -1.51 -14.16
C LEU A 52 -23.29 -0.63 -14.24
N PHE A 53 -23.08 0.68 -14.38
CA PHE A 53 -24.17 1.65 -14.46
C PHE A 53 -23.86 2.69 -15.54
N GLN A 54 -24.90 3.15 -16.23
CA GLN A 54 -24.82 4.26 -17.17
C GLN A 54 -25.54 5.50 -16.63
N SER A 55 -25.04 6.66 -17.01
CA SER A 55 -25.65 7.94 -16.71
C SER A 55 -26.24 8.54 -17.99
N ASP A 56 -27.42 9.11 -17.92
CA ASP A 56 -28.00 9.86 -19.07
C ASP A 56 -27.24 11.16 -19.33
N SER A 57 -26.62 11.72 -18.30
CA SER A 57 -25.90 13.00 -18.39
C SER A 57 -24.43 12.87 -18.72
N ARG A 58 -23.86 11.69 -18.61
CA ARG A 58 -22.40 11.45 -18.79
C ARG A 58 -22.20 10.26 -19.74
N LYS A 59 -21.34 10.45 -20.74
CA LYS A 59 -20.95 9.39 -21.68
C LYS A 59 -20.01 8.35 -21.09
N ASP A 60 -19.91 8.25 -19.78
CA ASP A 60 -19.00 7.34 -19.08
C ASP A 60 -19.80 6.24 -18.39
N VAL A 61 -19.18 5.11 -18.11
CA VAL A 61 -19.75 3.97 -17.40
C VAL A 61 -19.20 3.96 -15.98
N LEU A 62 -20.09 3.87 -15.00
CA LEU A 62 -19.71 3.69 -13.63
C LEU A 62 -19.50 2.20 -13.35
N VAL A 63 -18.32 1.85 -12.87
CA VAL A 63 -17.93 0.49 -12.52
C VAL A 63 -17.89 0.40 -11.00
N GLN A 64 -18.54 -0.61 -10.45
CA GLN A 64 -18.51 -0.96 -9.04
C GLN A 64 -18.06 -2.41 -8.91
N TYR A 65 -17.04 -2.69 -8.07
CA TYR A 65 -16.50 -4.04 -7.90
C TYR A 65 -15.97 -4.23 -6.49
N SER A 66 -15.85 -5.49 -6.07
CA SER A 66 -15.18 -5.87 -4.82
C SER A 66 -13.70 -6.10 -5.07
N GLU A 67 -12.86 -5.49 -4.24
CA GLU A 67 -11.40 -5.62 -4.23
C GLU A 67 -10.96 -6.45 -3.03
N MET A 68 -9.98 -7.31 -3.23
CA MET A 68 -9.30 -8.04 -2.18
C MET A 68 -7.92 -7.42 -1.94
N ARG A 69 -7.54 -7.30 -0.67
CA ARG A 69 -6.20 -6.86 -0.26
C ARG A 69 -5.39 -8.06 0.20
N GLU A 70 -4.13 -8.12 -0.20
CA GLU A 70 -3.22 -9.22 0.09
C GLU A 70 -3.12 -9.59 1.58
N GLU A 71 -3.33 -8.64 2.49
CA GLU A 71 -3.18 -8.82 3.93
C GLU A 71 -4.40 -9.38 4.67
N GLY A 72 -5.51 -9.68 3.98
CA GLY A 72 -6.68 -10.09 4.73
C GLY A 72 -7.84 -10.61 3.91
N SER A 73 -8.70 -11.35 4.57
CA SER A 73 -9.98 -11.83 4.07
C SER A 73 -11.04 -10.71 3.90
N SER A 74 -10.66 -9.45 4.06
CA SER A 74 -11.60 -8.34 3.93
C SER A 74 -11.68 -7.85 2.49
N THR A 75 -12.86 -7.96 1.92
CA THR A 75 -13.19 -7.34 0.65
C THR A 75 -13.68 -5.92 0.87
N GLN A 76 -13.27 -5.00 0.02
CA GLN A 76 -13.75 -3.62 0.00
C GLN A 76 -14.38 -3.32 -1.34
N GLN A 77 -15.55 -2.68 -1.32
CA GLN A 77 -16.22 -2.24 -2.54
C GLN A 77 -15.60 -0.92 -3.03
N HIS A 78 -15.35 -0.84 -4.33
CA HIS A 78 -14.80 0.34 -4.99
C HIS A 78 -15.65 0.74 -6.19
N THR A 79 -15.67 2.04 -6.45
CA THR A 79 -16.45 2.63 -7.53
C THR A 79 -15.61 3.64 -8.29
N TYR A 80 -15.62 3.59 -9.64
CA TYR A 80 -14.86 4.50 -10.49
C TYR A 80 -15.54 4.69 -11.86
N TRP A 81 -15.20 5.77 -12.56
CA TRP A 81 -15.61 6.00 -13.94
C TRP A 81 -14.66 5.31 -14.92
N LEU A 82 -15.19 4.49 -15.81
CA LEU A 82 -14.43 3.59 -16.67
C LEU A 82 -13.48 4.33 -17.60
N TYR A 83 -14.00 5.18 -18.47
CA TYR A 83 -13.19 5.87 -19.47
C TYR A 83 -12.25 6.90 -18.86
N GLU A 84 -12.64 7.54 -17.75
CA GLU A 84 -11.75 8.45 -17.01
C GLU A 84 -10.53 7.73 -16.42
N ASN A 85 -10.65 6.43 -16.13
CA ASN A 85 -9.60 5.64 -15.49
C ASN A 85 -8.94 4.61 -16.41
N GLU A 86 -9.38 4.45 -17.66
CA GLU A 86 -8.91 3.43 -18.59
C GLU A 86 -7.38 3.42 -18.73
N GLU A 87 -6.78 4.58 -19.00
CA GLU A 87 -5.33 4.71 -19.13
C GLU A 87 -4.59 4.36 -17.82
N ARG A 88 -5.13 4.78 -16.68
CA ARG A 88 -4.55 4.46 -15.36
C ARG A 88 -4.56 2.97 -15.09
N ILE A 89 -5.63 2.28 -15.45
CA ILE A 89 -5.79 0.83 -15.27
C ILE A 89 -4.81 0.09 -16.18
N LYS A 90 -4.69 0.48 -17.46
CA LYS A 90 -3.70 -0.08 -18.41
C LYS A 90 -2.26 0.07 -17.89
N GLU A 91 -1.95 1.16 -17.22
CA GLU A 91 -0.64 1.42 -16.62
C GLU A 91 -0.49 0.81 -15.21
N LYS A 92 -1.45 0.00 -14.76
CA LYS A 92 -1.48 -0.61 -13.42
C LYS A 92 -1.37 0.41 -12.29
N ARG A 93 -1.88 1.62 -12.52
CA ARG A 93 -1.99 2.67 -11.51
C ARG A 93 -3.35 2.62 -10.81
N LYS A 94 -3.38 2.96 -9.53
CA LYS A 94 -4.61 3.05 -8.75
C LYS A 94 -5.62 3.97 -9.43
N PRO A 95 -6.86 3.50 -9.68
CA PRO A 95 -7.93 4.32 -10.22
C PRO A 95 -8.30 5.48 -9.29
N LYS A 96 -8.93 6.49 -9.84
CA LYS A 96 -9.58 7.54 -9.05
C LYS A 96 -10.93 7.02 -8.56
N PHE A 97 -10.95 6.46 -7.37
CA PHE A 97 -12.18 6.01 -6.75
C PHE A 97 -13.07 7.16 -6.32
N ILE A 98 -14.37 6.94 -6.42
CA ILE A 98 -15.41 7.87 -5.98
C ILE A 98 -16.31 7.18 -4.96
N SER A 99 -17.23 7.93 -4.37
CA SER A 99 -18.17 7.37 -3.40
C SER A 99 -19.08 6.32 -4.04
N GLU A 100 -19.34 5.22 -3.34
CA GLU A 100 -20.29 4.18 -3.73
C GLU A 100 -21.70 4.73 -3.99
N LYS A 101 -22.05 5.81 -3.29
CA LYS A 101 -23.34 6.51 -3.47
C LYS A 101 -23.50 7.12 -4.86
N ALA A 102 -22.43 7.24 -5.65
CA ALA A 102 -22.50 7.76 -7.01
C ALA A 102 -23.33 6.87 -7.96
N ALA A 103 -23.55 5.60 -7.61
CA ALA A 103 -24.43 4.70 -8.36
C ALA A 103 -25.92 4.98 -8.16
N ALA A 104 -26.28 5.77 -7.14
CA ALA A 104 -27.69 6.07 -6.87
C ALA A 104 -28.31 6.89 -8.01
N GLY A 105 -29.42 6.40 -8.55
CA GLY A 105 -30.15 7.04 -9.65
C GLY A 105 -29.59 6.80 -11.05
N LEU A 106 -28.53 5.98 -11.19
CA LEU A 106 -28.01 5.56 -12.48
C LEU A 106 -28.75 4.31 -12.99
N ILE A 107 -28.73 4.12 -14.30
CA ILE A 107 -29.38 2.98 -14.95
C ILE A 107 -28.40 1.79 -14.93
N PRO A 108 -28.78 0.63 -14.34
CA PRO A 108 -27.93 -0.54 -14.34
C PRO A 108 -27.74 -1.11 -15.77
N ILE A 109 -26.52 -1.49 -16.09
CA ILE A 109 -26.18 -2.18 -17.32
C ILE A 109 -26.23 -3.68 -17.03
N PRO A 110 -27.05 -4.47 -17.75
CA PRO A 110 -27.12 -5.93 -17.57
C PRO A 110 -25.75 -6.59 -17.79
N LEU A 111 -25.37 -7.47 -16.86
CA LEU A 111 -24.13 -8.23 -16.92
C LEU A 111 -24.46 -9.70 -17.19
N SER A 112 -23.88 -10.27 -18.25
CA SER A 112 -23.95 -11.69 -18.55
C SER A 112 -22.63 -12.37 -18.17
N THR A 113 -22.73 -13.50 -17.51
CA THR A 113 -21.56 -14.37 -17.20
C THR A 113 -21.34 -15.43 -18.29
N ASN A 114 -22.33 -15.64 -19.15
CA ASN A 114 -22.23 -16.51 -20.29
C ASN A 114 -21.88 -15.70 -21.54
N GLN A 115 -21.11 -16.28 -22.45
CA GLN A 115 -20.76 -15.63 -23.73
C GLN A 115 -22.00 -15.36 -24.63
N THR A 116 -23.16 -15.80 -24.21
CA THR A 116 -24.42 -15.52 -24.88
C THR A 116 -24.89 -14.13 -24.44
N PRO A 117 -25.14 -13.21 -25.38
CA PRO A 117 -25.73 -11.93 -25.05
C PRO A 117 -27.00 -12.16 -24.22
N PRO A 118 -27.26 -11.38 -23.17
CA PRO A 118 -28.56 -11.42 -22.52
C PRO A 118 -29.61 -11.21 -23.59
N GLU A 119 -30.71 -11.98 -23.57
CA GLU A 119 -31.85 -11.74 -24.45
C GLU A 119 -32.28 -10.29 -24.24
N ALA A 120 -31.63 -9.38 -24.99
CA ALA A 120 -31.89 -7.96 -24.93
C ALA A 120 -33.26 -7.76 -25.57
N SER A 121 -34.26 -7.61 -24.73
CA SER A 121 -35.62 -7.26 -25.13
C SER A 121 -35.70 -5.91 -25.86
N ASN A 122 -34.60 -5.15 -25.94
CA ASN A 122 -34.48 -3.90 -26.68
C ASN A 122 -33.15 -3.88 -27.47
N ALA A 123 -33.21 -3.84 -28.76
CA ALA A 123 -32.05 -3.75 -29.68
C ALA A 123 -31.13 -2.54 -29.46
N ASN A 124 -31.51 -1.61 -28.56
CA ASN A 124 -30.76 -0.40 -28.20
C ASN A 124 -30.16 -0.45 -26.80
N ALA A 125 -30.26 -1.58 -26.11
CA ALA A 125 -29.75 -1.67 -24.74
C ALA A 125 -28.24 -1.91 -24.72
N ARG A 126 -27.58 -1.21 -23.82
CA ARG A 126 -26.18 -1.47 -23.46
C ARG A 126 -26.12 -2.69 -22.54
N TYR A 127 -25.19 -3.60 -22.77
CA TYR A 127 -24.95 -4.76 -21.89
C TYR A 127 -23.46 -5.08 -21.81
N ALA A 128 -23.07 -5.87 -20.83
CA ALA A 128 -21.69 -6.32 -20.69
C ALA A 128 -21.62 -7.84 -20.55
N VAL A 129 -20.52 -8.40 -21.03
CA VAL A 129 -20.20 -9.82 -20.90
C VAL A 129 -18.93 -9.97 -20.11
N MET A 130 -19.00 -10.71 -19.01
CA MET A 130 -17.84 -10.97 -18.16
C MET A 130 -16.98 -12.07 -18.80
N SER A 131 -15.67 -11.90 -18.74
CA SER A 131 -14.71 -12.91 -19.17
C SER A 131 -14.74 -14.13 -18.23
N THR A 132 -14.27 -15.27 -18.70
CA THR A 132 -14.23 -16.52 -17.93
C THR A 132 -13.41 -16.42 -16.66
N ASN A 133 -12.35 -15.61 -16.66
CA ASN A 133 -11.49 -15.38 -15.50
C ASN A 133 -12.08 -14.34 -14.51
N GLN A 134 -13.21 -13.75 -14.85
CA GLN A 134 -13.91 -12.73 -14.07
C GLN A 134 -13.11 -11.43 -13.79
N TYR A 135 -11.94 -11.25 -14.40
CA TYR A 135 -11.10 -10.05 -14.20
C TYR A 135 -11.22 -9.04 -15.36
N ALA A 136 -12.03 -9.36 -16.35
CA ALA A 136 -12.30 -8.48 -17.49
C ALA A 136 -13.75 -8.60 -17.92
N PHE A 137 -14.25 -7.58 -18.62
CA PHE A 137 -15.55 -7.58 -19.22
C PHE A 137 -15.52 -6.84 -20.57
N THR A 138 -16.40 -7.25 -21.47
CA THR A 138 -16.58 -6.58 -22.76
C THR A 138 -17.93 -5.86 -22.74
N LEU A 139 -17.91 -4.58 -23.10
CA LEU A 139 -19.09 -3.72 -23.15
C LEU A 139 -19.63 -3.69 -24.57
N TYR A 140 -20.92 -3.83 -24.72
CA TYR A 140 -21.64 -3.80 -25.99
C TYR A 140 -22.71 -2.70 -25.96
N SER A 141 -22.89 -2.03 -27.06
CA SER A 141 -23.97 -1.07 -27.32
C SER A 141 -24.59 -1.34 -28.68
N VAL A 142 -25.92 -1.44 -28.72
CA VAL A 142 -26.65 -1.73 -29.96
C VAL A 142 -26.11 -2.99 -30.68
N GLY A 143 -25.68 -3.99 -29.92
CA GLY A 143 -25.08 -5.22 -30.46
C GLY A 143 -23.65 -5.10 -30.99
N GLN A 144 -23.05 -3.92 -30.95
CA GLN A 144 -21.65 -3.68 -31.32
C GLN A 144 -20.76 -3.64 -30.11
N GLU A 145 -19.57 -4.19 -30.22
CA GLU A 145 -18.55 -4.11 -29.17
C GLU A 145 -18.04 -2.69 -29.06
N GLU A 146 -18.18 -2.08 -27.84
CA GLU A 146 -17.59 -0.78 -27.52
C GLU A 146 -16.13 -0.92 -27.07
N GLY A 147 -15.80 -2.03 -26.42
CA GLY A 147 -14.45 -2.33 -25.97
C GLY A 147 -14.40 -3.41 -24.89
N SER A 148 -13.20 -3.91 -24.65
CA SER A 148 -12.89 -4.87 -23.59
C SER A 148 -12.05 -4.19 -22.54
N PHE A 149 -12.42 -4.34 -21.26
CA PHE A 149 -11.86 -3.64 -20.13
C PHE A 149 -11.45 -4.61 -19.05
N GLU A 150 -10.31 -4.36 -18.43
CA GLU A 150 -9.83 -5.13 -17.28
C GLU A 150 -10.23 -4.44 -15.98
N LEU A 151 -10.50 -5.24 -14.96
CA LEU A 151 -10.64 -4.72 -13.59
C LEU A 151 -9.28 -4.31 -13.04
N PRO A 152 -9.24 -3.30 -12.17
CA PRO A 152 -7.96 -2.76 -11.68
C PRO A 152 -7.14 -3.78 -10.89
N VAL A 153 -5.87 -3.91 -11.27
CA VAL A 153 -4.82 -4.60 -10.52
C VAL A 153 -3.68 -3.61 -10.34
N TYR A 154 -3.37 -3.24 -9.11
CA TYR A 154 -2.39 -2.18 -8.84
C TYR A 154 -1.71 -2.35 -7.48
N VAL A 155 -0.59 -1.65 -7.31
CA VAL A 155 0.07 -1.53 -6.00
C VAL A 155 -0.37 -0.21 -5.35
N ASP A 156 -1.02 -0.31 -4.19
CA ASP A 156 -1.35 0.87 -3.39
C ASP A 156 -0.13 1.31 -2.58
N SER A 157 0.57 2.30 -3.10
CA SER A 157 1.75 2.91 -2.45
C SER A 157 1.40 4.04 -1.48
N SER A 158 0.13 4.24 -1.13
CA SER A 158 -0.29 5.29 -0.19
C SER A 158 0.36 5.13 1.20
N GLY A 159 0.76 3.91 1.56
CA GLY A 159 1.52 3.62 2.76
C GLY A 159 2.94 4.21 2.76
N ARG A 160 3.58 4.42 1.60
CA ARG A 160 4.93 5.02 1.54
C ARG A 160 5.00 6.42 2.16
N MET A 161 3.96 7.23 2.00
CA MET A 161 3.89 8.53 2.68
C MET A 161 3.90 8.36 4.20
N LYS A 162 3.18 7.37 4.74
CA LYS A 162 3.20 7.05 6.18
C LYS A 162 4.59 6.58 6.61
N GLN A 163 5.24 5.77 5.80
CA GLN A 163 6.61 5.29 6.03
C GLN A 163 7.59 6.46 6.12
N ILE A 164 7.54 7.41 5.17
CA ILE A 164 8.36 8.61 5.19
C ILE A 164 8.08 9.46 6.43
N LEU A 165 6.82 9.63 6.82
CA LEU A 165 6.43 10.38 8.01
C LEU A 165 6.86 9.72 9.33
N LEU A 166 6.92 8.38 9.37
CA LEU A 166 7.34 7.61 10.54
C LEU A 166 8.86 7.48 10.67
N THR A 167 9.60 7.73 9.58
CA THR A 167 11.07 7.61 9.59
C THR A 167 11.76 8.55 10.60
N PRO A 168 11.44 9.86 10.67
CA PRO A 168 12.06 10.75 11.66
C PRO A 168 11.85 10.30 13.11
N PRO A 169 10.62 9.99 13.58
CA PRO A 169 10.45 9.49 14.94
C PRO A 169 11.11 8.12 15.18
N ALA A 170 11.20 7.24 14.18
CA ALA A 170 11.92 5.98 14.32
C ALA A 170 13.42 6.19 14.53
N ILE A 171 14.03 7.10 13.78
CA ILE A 171 15.45 7.49 13.98
C ILE A 171 15.67 8.07 15.37
N LEU A 172 14.77 8.91 15.86
CA LEU A 172 14.86 9.48 17.21
C LEU A 172 14.73 8.40 18.29
N ALA A 173 13.84 7.41 18.09
CA ALA A 173 13.71 6.29 19.00
C ALA A 173 14.99 5.43 19.03
N ASP A 174 15.56 5.11 17.88
CA ASP A 174 16.82 4.38 17.78
C ASP A 174 17.96 5.15 18.49
N ALA A 175 18.06 6.46 18.25
CA ALA A 175 19.04 7.32 18.89
C ALA A 175 18.87 7.37 20.43
N ALA A 176 17.63 7.44 20.93
CA ALA A 176 17.34 7.47 22.36
C ALA A 176 17.69 6.13 23.04
N ILE A 177 17.39 4.99 22.40
CA ILE A 177 17.72 3.67 22.90
C ILE A 177 19.25 3.53 23.00
N ILE A 178 19.95 3.86 21.93
CA ILE A 178 21.42 3.76 21.87
C ILE A 178 22.08 4.73 22.86
N GLY A 179 21.61 5.98 22.90
CA GLY A 179 22.11 7.00 23.82
C GLY A 179 21.89 6.61 25.28
N GLY A 180 20.75 6.00 25.60
CA GLY A 180 20.45 5.46 26.93
C GLY A 180 21.41 4.33 27.33
N ILE A 181 21.63 3.36 26.45
CA ILE A 181 22.54 2.23 26.71
C ILE A 181 23.98 2.74 26.91
N VAL A 182 24.45 3.63 26.04
CA VAL A 182 25.81 4.20 26.14
C VAL A 182 25.94 5.04 27.38
N GLY A 183 24.94 5.85 27.72
CA GLY A 183 24.91 6.64 28.96
C GLY A 183 25.05 5.78 30.20
N LEU A 184 24.27 4.69 30.30
CA LEU A 184 24.35 3.75 31.40
C LEU A 184 25.72 3.04 31.51
N ALA A 185 26.29 2.65 30.35
CA ALA A 185 27.61 2.02 30.30
C ALA A 185 28.75 2.96 30.71
N CYS A 186 28.60 4.27 30.50
CA CYS A 186 29.61 5.28 30.85
C CYS A 186 29.49 5.78 32.32
N LEU A 187 28.36 5.57 32.99
CA LEU A 187 28.15 5.98 34.37
C LEU A 187 29.26 5.51 35.35
N PRO A 188 29.71 4.24 35.35
CA PRO A 188 30.79 3.79 36.19
C PRO A 188 32.13 4.52 35.95
N LEU A 189 32.41 4.86 34.67
CA LEU A 189 33.63 5.56 34.26
C LEU A 189 33.64 7.03 34.75
N LEU A 190 32.47 7.68 34.70
CA LEU A 190 32.31 9.02 35.25
C LEU A 190 32.44 9.02 36.77
N TRP A 191 31.90 7.99 37.44
CA TRP A 191 32.00 7.86 38.89
C TRP A 191 33.44 7.65 39.39
N THR A 192 34.23 6.82 38.73
CA THR A 192 35.64 6.60 39.05
C THR A 192 36.49 7.84 38.79
N GLY A 193 36.25 8.52 37.65
CA GLY A 193 36.99 9.76 37.30
C GLY A 193 36.73 10.93 38.24
N LEU A 194 35.52 11.03 38.83
CA LEU A 194 35.22 12.08 39.81
C LEU A 194 35.89 11.83 41.18
N ASN A 195 36.11 10.56 41.57
CA ASN A 195 36.79 10.25 42.81
C ASN A 195 38.29 10.52 42.80
N ASP A 196 38.93 10.46 41.61
CA ASP A 196 40.37 10.78 41.48
C ASP A 196 40.68 12.27 41.51
N TRP A 197 39.68 13.15 41.47
CA TRP A 197 39.85 14.59 41.58
C TRP A 197 39.62 15.15 42.99
N VAL A 198 39.20 14.31 43.94
CA VAL A 198 38.86 14.73 45.32
C VAL A 198 39.96 14.36 46.33
N HIS A 199 41.04 13.71 45.86
CA HIS A 199 42.24 13.42 46.67
C HIS A 199 43.46 14.09 46.04
#